data_8b53c4d46e562418f2c2aa4b9fa7dba4
#
_entry.id   8b53c4d46e562418f2c2aa4b9fa7dba4
#
_cell.length_a   1.000
_cell.length_b   1.000
_cell.length_c   1.000
_cell.angle_alpha   90.00
_cell.angle_beta   90.00
_cell.angle_gamma   90.00
#
_symmetry.space_group_name_H-M   'P 1'
#
loop_
_entity.id
_entity.type
_entity.pdbx_description
1 polymer ?
#
loop_
_entity_poly.entity_id
_entity_poly.type
_entity_poly.pdbx_seq_one_letter_code
_entity_poly.pdbx_strand_id
1 'polypeptide(L)'
;ARQAVQESLVLLKNNNHLLPLYPSSNILIAGDAADNIGKQSGGWSITWQGTNNQNADFPGATSIYAGLKTQIDSAGGNAILSPTGEFTSKPDLAIVVFGEEPYAEGHGDKDNLEFERNNKRSLKILKTLKQQNIPVVSVFISGRPMWVNSELNASDAFVAAWLPGTEGQGIAD
;
A
#
# COMPACT_ATOMS: atom_id res chain seq x y z
N ALA A 1 14.69 5.65 -11.50
CA ALA A 1 14.06 4.85 -10.44
C ALA A 1 12.53 4.83 -10.61
N ARG A 2 11.83 5.99 -10.70
CA ARG A 2 10.36 6.11 -10.77
C ARG A 2 9.73 5.31 -11.91
N GLN A 3 10.25 5.41 -13.14
CA GLN A 3 9.78 4.60 -14.27
C GLN A 3 9.91 3.10 -14.01
N ALA A 4 10.98 2.66 -13.35
CA ALA A 4 11.15 1.25 -13.01
C ALA A 4 10.07 0.76 -12.03
N VAL A 5 9.64 1.61 -11.08
CA VAL A 5 8.51 1.30 -10.20
C VAL A 5 7.24 1.14 -11.02
N GLN A 6 6.90 2.10 -11.89
CA GLN A 6 5.71 2.03 -12.75
C GLN A 6 5.66 0.75 -13.59
N GLU A 7 6.77 0.40 -14.22
CA GLU A 7 6.87 -0.76 -15.10
C GLU A 7 6.91 -2.11 -14.35
N SER A 8 7.21 -2.09 -13.03
CA SER A 8 7.23 -3.30 -12.20
C SER A 8 5.90 -3.64 -11.56
N LEU A 9 4.92 -2.72 -11.54
CA LEU A 9 3.62 -2.96 -10.92
C LEU A 9 2.86 -4.08 -11.65
N VAL A 10 2.21 -4.93 -10.87
CA VAL A 10 1.38 -6.02 -11.42
C VAL A 10 -0.07 -5.85 -10.97
N LEU A 11 -0.94 -5.56 -11.93
CA LEU A 11 -2.39 -5.46 -11.70
C LEU A 11 -3.00 -6.87 -11.68
N LEU A 12 -3.28 -7.39 -10.48
CA LEU A 12 -3.83 -8.74 -10.29
C LEU A 12 -5.36 -8.78 -10.37
N LYS A 13 -6.02 -7.66 -10.09
CA LYS A 13 -7.48 -7.56 -10.09
C LYS A 13 -7.90 -6.12 -10.40
N ASN A 14 -8.95 -5.96 -11.22
CA ASN A 14 -9.55 -4.66 -11.50
C ASN A 14 -11.03 -4.82 -11.88
N ASN A 15 -11.88 -5.02 -10.89
CA ASN A 15 -13.31 -5.19 -11.09
C ASN A 15 -13.94 -3.88 -11.55
N ASN A 16 -14.84 -3.99 -12.52
CA ASN A 16 -15.60 -2.85 -13.06
C ASN A 16 -14.73 -1.68 -13.53
N HIS A 17 -13.49 -1.95 -13.93
CA HIS A 17 -12.52 -0.93 -14.35
C HIS A 17 -12.36 0.20 -13.31
N LEU A 18 -12.24 -0.18 -12.02
CA LEU A 18 -12.05 0.78 -10.94
C LEU A 18 -10.75 1.59 -11.12
N LEU A 19 -9.70 0.98 -11.66
CA LEU A 19 -8.47 1.65 -12.06
C LEU A 19 -8.49 1.94 -13.58
N PRO A 20 -7.96 3.08 -14.05
CA PRO A 20 -7.35 4.18 -13.26
C PRO A 20 -8.38 4.96 -12.46
N LEU A 21 -7.92 5.56 -11.34
CA LEU A 21 -8.79 6.35 -10.46
C LEU A 21 -9.06 7.75 -11.04
N TYR A 22 -10.17 8.34 -10.60
CA TYR A 22 -10.43 9.77 -10.78
C TYR A 22 -9.83 10.54 -9.59
N PRO A 23 -8.70 11.24 -9.76
CA PRO A 23 -7.98 11.83 -8.63
C PRO A 23 -8.71 13.03 -7.99
N SER A 24 -9.75 13.57 -8.62
CA SER A 24 -10.60 14.64 -8.06
C SER A 24 -11.58 14.16 -6.97
N SER A 25 -11.53 12.89 -6.57
CA SER A 25 -12.40 12.30 -5.56
C SER A 25 -11.88 12.49 -4.13
N ASN A 26 -12.75 12.24 -3.13
CA ASN A 26 -12.34 12.10 -1.73
C ASN A 26 -11.83 10.68 -1.48
N ILE A 27 -10.56 10.52 -1.28
CA ILE A 27 -9.89 9.24 -1.21
C ILE A 27 -9.33 9.01 0.19
N LEU A 28 -9.76 7.92 0.84
CA LEU A 28 -9.15 7.44 2.06
C LEU A 28 -7.90 6.62 1.72
N ILE A 29 -6.77 6.95 2.30
CA ILE A 29 -5.54 6.18 2.18
C ILE A 29 -5.27 5.53 3.53
N ALA A 30 -5.34 4.21 3.57
CA ALA A 30 -5.27 3.41 4.80
C ALA A 30 -4.15 2.37 4.72
N GLY A 31 -3.96 1.64 5.81
CA GLY A 31 -2.93 0.62 5.94
C GLY A 31 -1.62 1.17 6.50
N ASP A 32 -0.88 0.30 7.13
CA ASP A 32 0.35 0.65 7.85
C ASP A 32 1.57 0.89 6.95
N ALA A 33 1.45 0.58 5.68
CA ALA A 33 2.47 0.84 4.67
C ALA A 33 2.20 2.11 3.83
N ALA A 34 1.08 2.81 4.05
CA ALA A 34 0.69 3.95 3.25
C ALA A 34 1.73 5.09 3.31
N ASP A 35 2.18 5.42 4.52
CA ASP A 35 3.19 6.47 4.76
C ASP A 35 4.40 5.88 5.49
N ASN A 36 5.03 4.85 4.90
CA ASN A 36 6.14 4.13 5.52
C ASN A 36 7.22 3.77 4.48
N ILE A 37 8.22 4.63 4.36
CA ILE A 37 9.32 4.45 3.40
C ILE A 37 10.21 3.26 3.80
N GLY A 38 10.34 2.96 5.07
CA GLY A 38 11.06 1.78 5.55
C GLY A 38 10.48 0.48 4.96
N LYS A 39 9.14 0.32 5.01
CA LYS A 39 8.45 -0.82 4.38
C LYS A 39 8.62 -0.83 2.87
N GLN A 40 8.57 0.33 2.20
CA GLN A 40 8.78 0.43 0.76
C GLN A 40 10.18 -0.03 0.34
N SER A 41 11.18 0.19 1.20
CA SER A 41 12.58 -0.06 0.90
C SER A 41 13.02 -1.49 1.23
N GLY A 42 12.44 -2.10 2.27
CA GLY A 42 12.75 -3.47 2.65
C GLY A 42 14.07 -3.65 3.39
N GLY A 43 14.53 -4.89 3.48
CA GLY A 43 15.78 -5.26 4.14
C GLY A 43 17.02 -4.69 3.46
N TRP A 44 18.14 -4.65 4.18
CA TRP A 44 19.42 -4.05 3.74
C TRP A 44 19.33 -2.55 3.40
N SER A 45 18.25 -1.90 3.82
CA SER A 45 18.08 -0.45 3.69
C SER A 45 18.42 0.21 5.01
N ILE A 46 19.52 0.97 5.06
CA ILE A 46 20.10 1.65 6.24
C ILE A 46 20.52 0.67 7.33
N THR A 47 19.62 -0.19 7.80
CA THR A 47 19.91 -1.26 8.77
C THR A 47 19.83 -2.63 8.10
N TRP A 48 20.48 -3.65 8.68
CA TRP A 48 20.49 -5.01 8.11
C TRP A 48 19.11 -5.53 7.82
N GLN A 49 18.22 -5.53 8.81
CA GLN A 49 16.85 -6.03 8.61
C GLN A 49 15.92 -4.99 7.94
N GLY A 50 16.35 -3.73 7.80
CA GLY A 50 15.51 -2.65 7.28
C GLY A 50 14.44 -2.17 8.26
N THR A 51 14.47 -2.68 9.51
CA THR A 51 13.50 -2.36 10.55
C THR A 51 13.85 -1.09 11.34
N ASN A 52 12.84 -0.48 11.98
CA ASN A 52 12.98 0.72 12.83
C ASN A 52 13.43 1.99 12.10
N ASN A 53 13.47 1.98 10.77
CA ASN A 53 13.73 3.18 9.98
C ASN A 53 12.49 4.07 9.95
N GLN A 54 12.70 5.37 10.06
CA GLN A 54 11.66 6.39 9.95
C GLN A 54 11.73 7.06 8.56
N ASN A 55 10.65 7.69 8.12
CA ASN A 55 10.65 8.40 6.83
C ASN A 55 11.77 9.45 6.74
N ALA A 56 12.13 10.10 7.86
CA ALA A 56 13.21 11.08 7.93
C ALA A 56 14.62 10.50 7.63
N ASP A 57 14.80 9.18 7.76
CA ASP A 57 16.07 8.50 7.46
C ASP A 57 16.31 8.35 5.95
N PHE A 58 15.32 8.68 5.12
CA PHE A 58 15.36 8.58 3.66
C PHE A 58 15.20 9.96 3.00
N PRO A 59 16.24 10.83 3.06
CA PRO A 59 16.14 12.18 2.50
C PRO A 59 15.90 12.13 0.99
N GLY A 60 14.89 12.91 0.54
CA GLY A 60 14.49 12.96 -0.87
C GLY A 60 13.56 11.84 -1.34
N ALA A 61 13.23 10.88 -0.47
CA ALA A 61 12.26 9.84 -0.78
C ALA A 61 10.81 10.34 -0.70
N THR A 62 9.93 9.67 -1.43
CA THR A 62 8.49 9.92 -1.44
C THR A 62 7.76 8.66 -0.96
N SER A 63 6.93 8.79 0.08
CA SER A 63 6.03 7.72 0.47
C SER A 63 4.89 7.54 -0.53
N ILE A 64 4.25 6.37 -0.52
CA ILE A 64 3.08 6.13 -1.39
C ILE A 64 1.98 7.15 -1.07
N TYR A 65 1.72 7.41 0.21
CA TYR A 65 0.76 8.45 0.61
C TYR A 65 1.12 9.82 0.06
N ALA A 66 2.37 10.26 0.19
CA ALA A 66 2.81 11.57 -0.29
C ALA A 66 2.66 11.68 -1.82
N GLY A 67 2.98 10.62 -2.56
CA GLY A 67 2.78 10.55 -4.00
C GLY A 67 1.30 10.66 -4.39
N LEU A 68 0.45 9.82 -3.80
CA LEU A 68 -1.00 9.85 -4.02
C LEU A 68 -1.60 11.22 -3.66
N LYS A 69 -1.23 11.76 -2.50
CA LYS A 69 -1.71 13.07 -2.06
C LYS A 69 -1.37 14.17 -3.07
N THR A 70 -0.17 14.17 -3.61
CA THR A 70 0.24 15.15 -4.61
C THR A 70 -0.64 15.10 -5.86
N GLN A 71 -0.95 13.90 -6.37
CA GLN A 71 -1.82 13.73 -7.53
C GLN A 71 -3.27 14.13 -7.25
N ILE A 72 -3.80 13.67 -6.11
CA ILE A 72 -5.19 13.92 -5.69
C ILE A 72 -5.41 15.42 -5.46
N ASP A 73 -4.55 16.08 -4.68
CA ASP A 73 -4.68 17.53 -4.39
C ASP A 73 -4.54 18.36 -5.66
N SER A 74 -3.62 18.00 -6.57
CA SER A 74 -3.42 18.70 -7.84
C SER A 74 -4.64 18.61 -8.77
N ALA A 75 -5.42 17.56 -8.63
CA ALA A 75 -6.67 17.36 -9.38
C ALA A 75 -7.92 17.95 -8.68
N GLY A 76 -7.75 18.60 -7.53
CA GLY A 76 -8.85 19.17 -6.74
C GLY A 76 -9.61 18.15 -5.88
N GLY A 77 -9.07 16.96 -5.69
CA GLY A 77 -9.58 15.95 -4.77
C GLY A 77 -9.10 16.18 -3.33
N ASN A 78 -9.38 15.20 -2.47
CA ASN A 78 -8.98 15.25 -1.06
C ASN A 78 -8.42 13.90 -0.63
N ALA A 79 -7.18 13.85 -0.17
CA ALA A 79 -6.49 12.66 0.32
C ALA A 79 -6.48 12.64 1.84
N ILE A 80 -7.12 11.64 2.45
CA ILE A 80 -7.22 11.46 3.90
C ILE A 80 -6.36 10.27 4.32
N LEU A 81 -5.34 10.51 5.12
CA LEU A 81 -4.53 9.44 5.70
C LEU A 81 -5.16 8.92 7.00
N SER A 82 -5.45 7.64 7.04
CA SER A 82 -5.90 6.92 8.24
C SER A 82 -5.36 5.49 8.21
N PRO A 83 -4.23 5.20 8.84
CA PRO A 83 -3.65 3.84 8.83
C PRO A 83 -4.59 2.75 9.32
N THR A 84 -5.55 3.08 10.19
CA THR A 84 -6.56 2.15 10.71
C THR A 84 -7.80 2.02 9.83
N GLY A 85 -7.94 2.88 8.81
CA GLY A 85 -9.11 2.92 7.93
C GLY A 85 -10.34 3.62 8.51
N GLU A 86 -10.18 4.33 9.63
CA GLU A 86 -11.25 5.14 10.23
C GLU A 86 -11.45 6.46 9.46
N PHE A 87 -12.67 6.95 9.41
CA PHE A 87 -13.01 8.21 8.76
C PHE A 87 -14.21 8.88 9.42
N THR A 88 -14.29 10.20 9.34
CA THR A 88 -15.40 11.00 9.85
C THR A 88 -16.47 11.28 8.78
N SER A 89 -16.04 11.44 7.54
CA SER A 89 -16.90 11.60 6.36
C SER A 89 -16.65 10.44 5.41
N LYS A 90 -17.70 9.85 4.87
CA LYS A 90 -17.59 8.70 3.96
C LYS A 90 -16.78 9.08 2.72
N PRO A 91 -15.67 8.40 2.43
CA PRO A 91 -14.90 8.62 1.23
C PRO A 91 -15.59 8.01 0.00
N ASP A 92 -15.24 8.51 -1.19
CA ASP A 92 -15.72 7.93 -2.45
C ASP A 92 -15.10 6.56 -2.73
N LEU A 93 -13.84 6.39 -2.32
CA LEU A 93 -13.11 5.12 -2.38
C LEU A 93 -11.98 5.09 -1.34
N ALA A 94 -11.41 3.91 -1.13
CA ALA A 94 -10.25 3.72 -0.28
C ALA A 94 -9.10 3.03 -1.03
N ILE A 95 -7.87 3.49 -0.78
CA ILE A 95 -6.64 2.81 -1.15
C ILE A 95 -6.02 2.27 0.13
N VAL A 96 -5.90 0.95 0.25
CA VAL A 96 -5.31 0.31 1.43
C VAL A 96 -3.94 -0.22 1.07
N VAL A 97 -2.89 0.37 1.65
CA VAL A 97 -1.49 0.01 1.41
C VAL A 97 -0.99 -0.82 2.58
N PHE A 98 -0.61 -2.04 2.32
CA PHE A 98 -0.15 -2.99 3.33
C PHE A 98 0.91 -3.94 2.77
N GLY A 99 1.63 -4.61 3.64
CA GLY A 99 2.66 -5.53 3.19
C GLY A 99 3.49 -6.12 4.32
N GLU A 100 4.56 -6.80 3.95
CA GLU A 100 5.49 -7.38 4.90
C GLU A 100 6.25 -6.31 5.70
N GLU A 101 6.61 -6.63 6.93
CA GLU A 101 7.67 -5.89 7.62
C GLU A 101 8.99 -6.12 6.88
N PRO A 102 9.89 -5.13 6.85
CA PRO A 102 11.22 -5.31 6.26
C PRO A 102 11.96 -6.49 6.90
N TYR A 103 12.69 -7.22 6.08
CA TYR A 103 13.48 -8.36 6.54
C TYR A 103 14.72 -8.58 5.66
N ALA A 104 15.72 -9.19 6.27
CA ALA A 104 16.86 -9.81 5.62
C ALA A 104 17.00 -11.26 6.11
N GLU A 105 18.19 -11.82 6.06
CA GLU A 105 18.47 -13.20 6.47
C GLU A 105 18.05 -13.45 7.92
N GLY A 106 17.49 -14.59 8.17
CA GLY A 106 16.94 -15.00 9.47
C GLY A 106 15.51 -14.53 9.66
N HIS A 107 15.25 -13.21 9.74
CA HIS A 107 13.90 -12.68 9.88
C HIS A 107 13.03 -12.96 8.63
N GLY A 108 13.66 -13.10 7.49
CA GLY A 108 13.00 -13.44 6.24
C GLY A 108 12.62 -14.91 6.11
N ASP A 109 13.14 -15.79 6.98
CA ASP A 109 12.88 -17.22 6.89
C ASP A 109 11.45 -17.52 7.34
N LYS A 110 10.69 -18.16 6.47
CA LYS A 110 9.27 -18.47 6.70
C LYS A 110 8.99 -19.95 6.40
N ASP A 111 8.27 -20.60 7.29
CA ASP A 111 7.75 -21.96 7.11
C ASP A 111 6.54 -22.02 6.18
N ASN A 112 5.85 -20.89 5.99
CA ASN A 112 4.81 -20.72 4.99
C ASN A 112 4.74 -19.26 4.51
N LEU A 113 4.00 -19.03 3.42
CA LEU A 113 3.90 -17.73 2.75
C LEU A 113 2.52 -17.06 2.96
N GLU A 114 1.72 -17.48 3.92
CA GLU A 114 0.46 -16.82 4.22
C GLU A 114 0.70 -15.43 4.84
N PHE A 115 0.15 -14.41 4.21
CA PHE A 115 0.25 -13.03 4.70
C PHE A 115 -0.60 -12.84 5.96
N GLU A 116 -0.05 -12.16 6.95
CA GLU A 116 -0.69 -11.86 8.25
C GLU A 116 -1.43 -13.06 8.87
N ARG A 117 -0.85 -14.27 8.81
CA ARG A 117 -1.47 -15.53 9.24
C ARG A 117 -2.17 -15.44 10.60
N ASN A 118 -1.58 -14.72 11.56
CA ASN A 118 -2.03 -14.72 12.95
C ASN A 118 -2.97 -13.58 13.32
N ASN A 119 -2.95 -12.45 12.62
CA ASN A 119 -3.71 -11.27 13.04
C ASN A 119 -4.69 -10.71 12.01
N LYS A 120 -4.47 -10.94 10.71
CA LYS A 120 -5.35 -10.50 9.61
C LYS A 120 -5.79 -9.04 9.72
N ARG A 121 -4.88 -8.15 10.16
CA ARG A 121 -5.18 -6.73 10.39
C ARG A 121 -5.61 -6.02 9.11
N SER A 122 -4.85 -6.22 8.03
CA SER A 122 -5.15 -5.63 6.73
C SER A 122 -6.49 -6.14 6.19
N LEU A 123 -6.75 -7.44 6.29
CA LEU A 123 -8.04 -8.03 5.88
C LEU A 123 -9.22 -7.45 6.65
N LYS A 124 -9.05 -7.14 7.95
CA LYS A 124 -10.12 -6.50 8.74
C LYS A 124 -10.45 -5.12 8.21
N ILE A 125 -9.44 -4.30 7.90
CA ILE A 125 -9.63 -2.97 7.29
C ILE A 125 -10.41 -3.12 5.97
N LEU A 126 -9.95 -3.97 5.06
CA LEU A 126 -10.59 -4.22 3.77
C LEU A 126 -12.07 -4.60 3.93
N LYS A 127 -12.36 -5.58 4.79
CA LYS A 127 -13.74 -6.04 5.05
C LYS A 127 -14.62 -4.95 5.65
N THR A 128 -14.10 -4.17 6.59
CA THR A 128 -14.84 -3.06 7.22
C THR A 128 -15.24 -2.01 6.19
N LEU A 129 -14.32 -1.62 5.30
CA LEU A 129 -14.59 -0.67 4.23
C LEU A 129 -15.64 -1.22 3.24
N LYS A 130 -15.50 -2.48 2.84
CA LYS A 130 -16.45 -3.15 1.94
C LYS A 130 -17.85 -3.25 2.54
N GLN A 131 -17.99 -3.55 3.84
CA GLN A 131 -19.27 -3.57 4.54
C GLN A 131 -19.99 -2.21 4.53
N GLN A 132 -19.22 -1.12 4.41
CA GLN A 132 -19.75 0.23 4.29
C GLN A 132 -19.99 0.66 2.83
N ASN A 133 -19.90 -0.28 1.88
CA ASN A 133 -20.04 -0.02 0.44
C ASN A 133 -19.05 1.05 -0.07
N ILE A 134 -17.80 0.96 0.38
CA ILE A 134 -16.69 1.77 -0.12
C ILE A 134 -15.89 0.90 -1.09
N PRO A 135 -15.69 1.31 -2.34
CA PRO A 135 -14.78 0.63 -3.27
C PRO A 135 -13.35 0.61 -2.71
N VAL A 136 -12.64 -0.51 -2.86
CA VAL A 136 -11.31 -0.67 -2.26
C VAL A 136 -10.28 -1.08 -3.30
N VAL A 137 -9.21 -0.31 -3.38
CA VAL A 137 -7.97 -0.64 -4.08
C VAL A 137 -6.95 -1.10 -3.05
N SER A 138 -6.40 -2.29 -3.21
CA SER A 138 -5.27 -2.77 -2.41
C SER A 138 -3.96 -2.55 -3.15
N VAL A 139 -2.97 -1.99 -2.44
CA VAL A 139 -1.56 -1.90 -2.88
C VAL A 139 -0.74 -2.75 -1.93
N PHE A 140 -0.22 -3.86 -2.43
CA PHE A 140 0.50 -4.85 -1.63
C PHE A 140 2.01 -4.73 -1.83
N ILE A 141 2.73 -4.50 -0.73
CA ILE A 141 4.19 -4.39 -0.68
C ILE A 141 4.76 -5.70 -0.16
N SER A 142 5.65 -6.32 -0.93
CA SER A 142 6.36 -7.54 -0.49
C SER A 142 7.64 -7.75 -1.27
N GLY A 143 8.62 -8.39 -0.65
CA GLY A 143 9.85 -8.82 -1.29
C GLY A 143 9.74 -10.18 -1.99
N ARG A 144 8.56 -10.83 -1.93
CA ARG A 144 8.30 -12.18 -2.47
C ARG A 144 6.82 -12.39 -2.76
N PRO A 145 6.45 -13.39 -3.59
CA PRO A 145 5.06 -13.83 -3.71
C PRO A 145 4.55 -14.41 -2.39
N MET A 146 3.33 -14.03 -2.00
CA MET A 146 2.68 -14.51 -0.79
C MET A 146 1.23 -14.93 -1.04
N TRP A 147 0.66 -15.72 -0.14
CA TRP A 147 -0.75 -16.08 -0.16
C TRP A 147 -1.57 -14.92 0.42
N VAL A 148 -2.17 -14.15 -0.48
CA VAL A 148 -3.02 -12.99 -0.21
C VAL A 148 -4.44 -13.18 -0.74
N ASN A 149 -4.88 -14.43 -0.89
CA ASN A 149 -6.18 -14.75 -1.49
C ASN A 149 -7.35 -14.07 -0.79
N SER A 150 -7.31 -14.01 0.54
CA SER A 150 -8.36 -13.36 1.35
C SER A 150 -8.42 -11.86 1.11
N GLU A 151 -7.26 -11.21 1.07
CA GLU A 151 -7.09 -9.78 0.83
C GLU A 151 -7.47 -9.42 -0.62
N LEU A 152 -7.02 -10.22 -1.58
CA LEU A 152 -7.37 -10.08 -3.00
C LEU A 152 -8.87 -10.23 -3.22
N ASN A 153 -9.52 -11.20 -2.56
CA ASN A 153 -10.97 -11.39 -2.65
C ASN A 153 -11.74 -10.23 -2.02
N ALA A 154 -11.25 -9.63 -0.95
CA ALA A 154 -11.87 -8.51 -0.27
C ALA A 154 -11.68 -7.16 -0.98
N SER A 155 -10.90 -7.10 -2.06
CA SER A 155 -10.60 -5.89 -2.81
C SER A 155 -11.38 -5.81 -4.11
N ASP A 156 -11.65 -4.61 -4.62
CA ASP A 156 -12.21 -4.38 -5.96
C ASP A 156 -11.08 -4.30 -7.02
N ALA A 157 -9.96 -3.68 -6.66
CA ALA A 157 -8.73 -3.75 -7.44
C ALA A 157 -7.55 -4.14 -6.53
N PHE A 158 -6.53 -4.80 -7.10
CA PHE A 158 -5.37 -5.28 -6.36
C PHE A 158 -4.10 -5.13 -7.19
N VAL A 159 -3.14 -4.37 -6.66
CA VAL A 159 -1.83 -4.12 -7.26
C VAL A 159 -0.75 -4.74 -6.39
N ALA A 160 0.05 -5.63 -6.95
CA ALA A 160 1.30 -6.07 -6.33
C ALA A 160 2.39 -5.06 -6.70
N ALA A 161 2.90 -4.36 -5.69
CA ALA A 161 3.82 -3.22 -5.87
C ALA A 161 5.28 -3.56 -5.55
N TRP A 162 5.55 -4.78 -5.07
CA TRP A 162 6.88 -5.23 -4.67
C TRP A 162 7.51 -4.30 -3.62
N LEU A 163 8.77 -3.87 -3.84
CA LEU A 163 9.47 -2.92 -2.99
C LEU A 163 9.80 -1.67 -3.81
N PRO A 164 8.93 -0.65 -3.81
CA PRO A 164 9.12 0.56 -4.62
C PRO A 164 10.27 1.47 -4.13
N GLY A 165 10.91 1.11 -3.00
CA GLY A 165 12.04 1.88 -2.46
C GLY A 165 11.63 3.31 -2.10
N THR A 166 12.42 4.28 -2.57
CA THR A 166 12.21 5.70 -2.32
C THR A 166 11.21 6.36 -3.28
N GLU A 167 10.60 5.60 -4.16
CA GLU A 167 9.82 6.11 -5.30
C GLU A 167 8.32 5.80 -5.20
N GLY A 168 7.72 6.05 -4.03
CA GLY A 168 6.28 5.89 -3.84
C GLY A 168 5.43 6.71 -4.81
N GLN A 169 5.98 7.79 -5.38
CA GLN A 169 5.35 8.55 -6.47
C GLN A 169 5.06 7.69 -7.71
N GLY A 170 5.93 6.71 -8.02
CA GLY A 170 5.73 5.82 -9.17
C GLY A 170 4.51 4.91 -9.07
N ILE A 171 3.97 4.72 -7.85
CA ILE A 171 2.70 4.01 -7.63
C ILE A 171 1.51 4.94 -7.86
N ALA A 172 1.69 6.23 -7.59
CA ALA A 172 0.63 7.24 -7.74
C ALA A 172 0.38 7.67 -9.20
N ASP A 173 1.42 7.57 -10.03
CA ASP A 173 1.35 7.92 -11.46
C ASP A 173 0.51 6.95 -12.28
#